data_c0cbd7cca82186fbbf053ad36af7508e
#
_entry.id   c0cbd7cca82186fbbf053ad36af7508e
#
_cell.length_a   1.000
_cell.length_b   1.000
_cell.length_c   1.000
_cell.angle_alpha   90.00
_cell.angle_beta   90.00
_cell.angle_gamma   90.00
#
_symmetry.space_group_name_H-M   'P 1'
#
loop_
_entity.id
_entity.type
_entity.pdbx_description
1 polymer ?
#
loop_
_entity_poly.entity_id
_entity_poly.type
_entity_poly.pdbx_seq_one_letter_code
_entity_poly.pdbx_strand_id
1 'polypeptide(L)'
;MRPVFYLSDGTGITTETIGHSMLAQFEGIEYNARRIPFVDNLDKAQLAADAISAEQELLGKKAIVFTSVVDMQANTIIASTGALLLDVLTPFALPLEQELGVSRKPRVGGAHALVNYKAYEERIDATNFALTHDDGMNYNYANADLILVGVSRSGKTPSCLYMALHYGVKAANYPLTDEDLEGEGLPKRLRPYRNKLFGLTIDPIRLQQIRQVRKPDSKYATIEQCKKEVQRAESMFKHIGLPYVSTTNTSIEEISSKILSQLNIQNQLY
;
A
#
# COMPACT_ATOMS: atom_id res chain seq x y z
N MET A 1 7.79 1.23 -26.83
CA MET A 1 7.04 0.74 -25.66
C MET A 1 6.67 -0.73 -25.89
N ARG A 2 6.69 -1.61 -24.89
CA ARG A 2 6.36 -3.05 -25.02
C ARG A 2 5.02 -3.33 -24.33
N PRO A 3 4.08 -4.09 -24.92
CA PRO A 3 2.84 -4.43 -24.25
C PRO A 3 3.08 -5.44 -23.12
N VAL A 4 2.50 -5.17 -21.94
CA VAL A 4 2.54 -6.03 -20.76
C VAL A 4 1.12 -6.24 -20.26
N PHE A 5 0.77 -7.48 -19.95
CA PHE A 5 -0.55 -7.81 -19.44
C PHE A 5 -0.44 -8.57 -18.11
N TYR A 6 -1.35 -8.26 -17.19
CA TYR A 6 -1.52 -8.97 -15.92
C TYR A 6 -2.89 -9.64 -15.94
N LEU A 7 -2.91 -10.96 -16.13
CA LEU A 7 -4.13 -11.77 -16.24
C LEU A 7 -4.37 -12.55 -14.95
N SER A 8 -5.63 -12.61 -14.55
CA SER A 8 -6.04 -13.42 -13.40
C SER A 8 -7.49 -13.85 -13.55
N ASP A 9 -7.85 -15.01 -13.05
CA ASP A 9 -9.22 -15.44 -12.82
C ASP A 9 -9.90 -14.76 -11.61
N GLY A 10 -9.12 -14.02 -10.80
CA GLY A 10 -9.57 -13.13 -9.72
C GLY A 10 -9.31 -11.66 -10.03
N THR A 11 -8.94 -10.87 -9.01
CA THR A 11 -8.74 -9.43 -9.12
C THR A 11 -7.49 -9.01 -9.90
N GLY A 12 -6.51 -9.89 -10.06
CA GLY A 12 -5.26 -9.62 -10.75
C GLY A 12 -4.23 -8.79 -9.96
N ILE A 13 -4.52 -8.44 -8.71
CA ILE A 13 -3.61 -7.63 -7.89
C ILE A 13 -2.28 -8.34 -7.65
N THR A 14 -2.31 -9.61 -7.27
CA THR A 14 -1.09 -10.39 -7.02
C THR A 14 -0.23 -10.51 -8.29
N THR A 15 -0.86 -10.80 -9.42
CA THR A 15 -0.18 -10.92 -10.71
C THR A 15 0.47 -9.60 -11.13
N GLU A 16 -0.22 -8.48 -10.95
CA GLU A 16 0.28 -7.14 -11.20
C GLU A 16 1.46 -6.79 -10.27
N THR A 17 1.34 -7.05 -8.97
CA THR A 17 2.40 -6.78 -7.99
C THR A 17 3.68 -7.56 -8.31
N ILE A 18 3.55 -8.86 -8.60
CA ILE A 18 4.69 -9.71 -8.98
C ILE A 18 5.30 -9.21 -10.30
N GLY A 19 4.46 -8.96 -11.31
CA GLY A 19 4.93 -8.50 -12.60
C GLY A 19 5.66 -7.15 -12.53
N HIS A 20 5.15 -6.20 -11.77
CA HIS A 20 5.83 -4.92 -11.51
C HIS A 20 7.18 -5.12 -10.79
N SER A 21 7.21 -5.97 -9.76
CA SER A 21 8.44 -6.26 -9.01
C SER A 21 9.50 -6.91 -9.89
N MET A 22 9.09 -7.77 -10.82
CA MET A 22 9.99 -8.41 -11.79
C MET A 22 10.50 -7.40 -12.82
N LEU A 23 9.61 -6.61 -13.42
CA LEU A 23 9.98 -5.64 -14.45
C LEU A 23 10.84 -4.50 -13.92
N ALA A 24 10.67 -4.11 -12.67
CA ALA A 24 11.49 -3.08 -12.01
C ALA A 24 12.99 -3.45 -11.92
N GLN A 25 13.35 -4.71 -12.11
CA GLN A 25 14.74 -5.16 -12.12
C GLN A 25 15.44 -4.93 -13.48
N PHE A 26 14.70 -4.47 -14.50
CA PHE A 26 15.23 -4.24 -15.84
C PHE A 26 15.19 -2.75 -16.16
N GLU A 27 16.35 -2.09 -16.06
CA GLU A 27 16.48 -0.66 -16.31
C GLU A 27 16.29 -0.31 -17.82
N GLY A 28 15.72 0.87 -18.08
CA GLY A 28 15.61 1.43 -19.44
C GLY A 28 14.53 0.80 -20.32
N ILE A 29 13.66 -0.07 -19.76
CA ILE A 29 12.57 -0.68 -20.53
C ILE A 29 11.29 0.13 -20.38
N GLU A 30 10.82 0.68 -21.50
CA GLU A 30 9.50 1.29 -21.58
C GLU A 30 8.45 0.24 -21.92
N TYR A 31 7.41 0.14 -21.12
CA TYR A 31 6.27 -0.76 -21.35
C TYR A 31 4.92 -0.07 -21.08
N ASN A 32 3.89 -0.58 -21.76
CA ASN A 32 2.50 -0.23 -21.53
C ASN A 32 1.83 -1.42 -20.82
N ALA A 33 1.45 -1.21 -19.55
CA ALA A 33 0.89 -2.28 -18.71
C ALA A 33 -0.64 -2.18 -18.64
N ARG A 34 -1.31 -3.33 -18.78
CA ARG A 34 -2.76 -3.45 -18.67
C ARG A 34 -3.14 -4.66 -17.83
N ARG A 35 -4.02 -4.48 -16.82
CA ARG A 35 -4.60 -5.56 -16.05
C ARG A 35 -5.91 -6.03 -16.69
N ILE A 36 -6.07 -7.36 -16.83
CA ILE A 36 -7.30 -8.03 -17.27
C ILE A 36 -7.72 -8.98 -16.16
N PRO A 37 -8.57 -8.56 -15.23
CA PRO A 37 -9.07 -9.38 -14.13
C PRO A 37 -10.26 -10.25 -14.58
N PHE A 38 -10.58 -11.23 -13.74
CA PHE A 38 -11.77 -12.09 -13.86
C PHE A 38 -11.85 -12.89 -15.16
N VAL A 39 -10.69 -13.39 -15.64
CA VAL A 39 -10.62 -14.33 -16.77
C VAL A 39 -10.98 -15.75 -16.25
N ASP A 40 -12.25 -15.95 -15.91
CA ASP A 40 -12.80 -17.08 -15.20
C ASP A 40 -13.55 -18.09 -16.10
N ASN A 41 -13.56 -17.84 -17.42
CA ASN A 41 -14.14 -18.71 -18.43
C ASN A 41 -13.45 -18.53 -19.78
N LEU A 42 -13.75 -19.44 -20.74
CA LEU A 42 -13.08 -19.48 -22.05
C LEU A 42 -13.41 -18.29 -22.94
N ASP A 43 -14.63 -17.72 -22.85
CA ASP A 43 -15.01 -16.55 -23.62
C ASP A 43 -14.18 -15.33 -23.21
N LYS A 44 -13.97 -15.15 -21.91
CA LYS A 44 -13.11 -14.08 -21.41
C LYS A 44 -11.62 -14.33 -21.72
N ALA A 45 -11.20 -15.59 -21.73
CA ALA A 45 -9.86 -15.94 -22.20
C ALA A 45 -9.64 -15.57 -23.67
N GLN A 46 -10.65 -15.80 -24.51
CA GLN A 46 -10.61 -15.40 -25.93
C GLN A 46 -10.56 -13.87 -26.07
N LEU A 47 -11.41 -13.13 -25.35
CA LEU A 47 -11.36 -11.67 -25.34
C LEU A 47 -10.00 -11.12 -24.88
N ALA A 48 -9.39 -11.76 -23.89
CA ALA A 48 -8.05 -11.40 -23.44
C ALA A 48 -7.00 -11.67 -24.52
N ALA A 49 -7.08 -12.83 -25.20
CA ALA A 49 -6.19 -13.18 -26.29
C ALA A 49 -6.32 -12.22 -27.48
N ASP A 50 -7.54 -11.83 -27.83
CA ASP A 50 -7.80 -10.86 -28.90
C ASP A 50 -7.20 -9.48 -28.56
N ALA A 51 -7.36 -9.02 -27.30
CA ALA A 51 -6.76 -7.78 -26.82
C ALA A 51 -5.23 -7.81 -26.84
N ILE A 52 -4.62 -8.95 -26.45
CA ILE A 52 -3.16 -9.14 -26.51
C ILE A 52 -2.67 -9.07 -27.95
N SER A 53 -3.33 -9.79 -28.86
CA SER A 53 -2.97 -9.83 -30.28
C SER A 53 -3.05 -8.44 -30.91
N ALA A 54 -4.14 -7.71 -30.67
CA ALA A 54 -4.32 -6.36 -31.17
C ALA A 54 -3.22 -5.39 -30.71
N GLU A 55 -2.83 -5.47 -29.43
CA GLU A 55 -1.78 -4.61 -28.88
C GLU A 55 -0.39 -4.99 -29.43
N GLN A 56 -0.14 -6.29 -29.68
CA GLN A 56 1.08 -6.76 -30.34
C GLN A 56 1.19 -6.21 -31.77
N GLU A 57 0.11 -6.25 -32.52
CA GLU A 57 0.03 -5.71 -33.89
C GLU A 57 0.25 -4.19 -33.86
N LEU A 58 -0.44 -3.48 -32.99
CA LEU A 58 -0.35 -2.02 -32.87
C LEU A 58 1.08 -1.55 -32.56
N LEU A 59 1.77 -2.23 -31.64
CA LEU A 59 3.10 -1.84 -31.16
C LEU A 59 4.25 -2.53 -31.91
N GLY A 60 3.94 -3.51 -32.76
CA GLY A 60 4.93 -4.29 -33.51
C GLY A 60 5.89 -5.07 -32.59
N LYS A 61 5.46 -5.43 -31.38
CA LYS A 61 6.29 -6.08 -30.35
C LYS A 61 5.53 -7.20 -29.67
N LYS A 62 6.24 -8.29 -29.42
CA LYS A 62 5.74 -9.42 -28.65
C LYS A 62 5.37 -8.98 -27.22
N ALA A 63 4.16 -9.32 -26.76
CA ALA A 63 3.70 -9.02 -25.42
C ALA A 63 4.37 -9.90 -24.35
N ILE A 64 4.44 -9.37 -23.13
CA ILE A 64 4.74 -10.12 -21.93
C ILE A 64 3.42 -10.24 -21.15
N VAL A 65 3.07 -11.46 -20.78
CA VAL A 65 1.83 -11.78 -20.07
C VAL A 65 2.18 -12.49 -18.76
N PHE A 66 1.96 -11.81 -17.66
CA PHE A 66 1.97 -12.45 -16.33
C PHE A 66 0.58 -13.00 -16.06
N THR A 67 0.47 -14.25 -15.67
CA THR A 67 -0.83 -14.91 -15.45
C THR A 67 -0.88 -15.69 -14.13
N SER A 68 -2.04 -15.64 -13.48
CA SER A 68 -2.42 -16.54 -12.38
C SER A 68 -3.71 -17.30 -12.70
N VAL A 69 -4.11 -17.33 -13.97
CA VAL A 69 -5.27 -18.08 -14.45
C VAL A 69 -5.04 -19.58 -14.23
N VAL A 70 -5.98 -20.22 -13.53
CA VAL A 70 -5.86 -21.63 -13.13
C VAL A 70 -6.27 -22.58 -14.27
N ASP A 71 -7.22 -22.18 -15.10
CA ASP A 71 -7.76 -23.01 -16.18
C ASP A 71 -6.73 -23.22 -17.28
N MET A 72 -6.39 -24.48 -17.55
CA MET A 72 -5.41 -24.85 -18.58
C MET A 72 -5.88 -24.54 -20.00
N GLN A 73 -7.19 -24.66 -20.29
CA GLN A 73 -7.72 -24.34 -21.62
C GLN A 73 -7.66 -22.83 -21.87
N ALA A 74 -8.02 -22.03 -20.86
CA ALA A 74 -7.86 -20.58 -20.91
C ALA A 74 -6.39 -20.18 -21.16
N ASN A 75 -5.45 -20.78 -20.44
CA ASN A 75 -4.02 -20.54 -20.66
C ASN A 75 -3.55 -20.97 -22.07
N THR A 76 -4.12 -22.03 -22.63
CA THR A 76 -3.82 -22.46 -24.01
C THR A 76 -4.30 -21.43 -25.04
N ILE A 77 -5.49 -20.86 -24.85
CA ILE A 77 -6.02 -19.77 -25.70
C ILE A 77 -5.09 -18.55 -25.62
N ILE A 78 -4.71 -18.14 -24.41
CA ILE A 78 -3.82 -17.00 -24.21
C ILE A 78 -2.44 -17.26 -24.84
N ALA A 79 -1.89 -18.47 -24.68
CA ALA A 79 -0.60 -18.85 -25.26
C ALA A 79 -0.60 -18.84 -26.79
N SER A 80 -1.76 -19.10 -27.44
CA SER A 80 -1.89 -19.07 -28.90
C SER A 80 -1.60 -17.71 -29.53
N THR A 81 -1.64 -16.62 -28.75
CA THR A 81 -1.24 -15.27 -29.18
C THR A 81 0.26 -15.14 -29.49
N GLY A 82 1.07 -16.12 -29.13
CA GLY A 82 2.52 -16.08 -29.25
C GLY A 82 3.21 -15.13 -28.23
N ALA A 83 2.48 -14.54 -27.30
CA ALA A 83 3.03 -13.73 -26.21
C ALA A 83 3.99 -14.54 -25.31
N LEU A 84 4.89 -13.88 -24.62
CA LEU A 84 5.67 -14.50 -23.54
C LEU A 84 4.75 -14.68 -22.33
N LEU A 85 4.29 -15.91 -22.10
CA LEU A 85 3.40 -16.23 -20.98
C LEU A 85 4.22 -16.66 -19.75
N LEU A 86 4.05 -15.97 -18.64
CA LEU A 86 4.73 -16.20 -17.38
C LEU A 86 3.70 -16.49 -16.28
N ASP A 87 3.56 -17.77 -15.92
CA ASP A 87 2.73 -18.18 -14.79
C ASP A 87 3.44 -17.79 -13.48
N VAL A 88 2.77 -16.97 -12.66
CA VAL A 88 3.36 -16.44 -11.41
C VAL A 88 3.20 -17.38 -10.21
N LEU A 89 2.42 -18.42 -10.29
CA LEU A 89 2.14 -19.36 -9.19
C LEU A 89 2.74 -20.76 -9.41
N THR A 90 2.64 -21.30 -10.60
CA THR A 90 3.04 -22.68 -10.90
C THR A 90 4.51 -22.99 -10.60
N PRO A 91 5.49 -22.11 -10.86
CA PRO A 91 6.89 -22.39 -10.53
C PRO A 91 7.15 -22.66 -9.05
N PHE A 92 6.32 -22.09 -8.16
CA PHE A 92 6.42 -22.30 -6.72
C PHE A 92 5.60 -23.48 -6.21
N ALA A 93 4.57 -23.88 -6.95
CA ALA A 93 3.63 -24.90 -6.51
C ALA A 93 4.28 -26.27 -6.41
N LEU A 94 5.08 -26.69 -7.40
CA LEU A 94 5.74 -27.98 -7.40
C LEU A 94 6.70 -28.19 -6.23
N PRO A 95 7.62 -27.28 -5.92
CA PRO A 95 8.45 -27.36 -4.72
C PRO A 95 7.63 -27.44 -3.42
N LEU A 96 6.53 -26.67 -3.34
CA LEU A 96 5.65 -26.69 -2.17
C LEU A 96 4.89 -28.03 -2.03
N GLU A 97 4.41 -28.60 -3.13
CA GLU A 97 3.77 -29.94 -3.11
C GLU A 97 4.74 -31.03 -2.60
N GLN A 98 5.99 -30.96 -3.02
CA GLN A 98 7.04 -31.89 -2.57
C GLN A 98 7.34 -31.73 -1.09
N GLU A 99 7.51 -30.49 -0.62
CA GLU A 99 7.84 -30.22 0.78
C GLU A 99 6.67 -30.53 1.73
N LEU A 100 5.45 -30.17 1.33
CA LEU A 100 4.25 -30.37 2.14
C LEU A 100 3.68 -31.79 2.04
N GLY A 101 4.08 -32.59 1.06
CA GLY A 101 3.58 -33.95 0.83
C GLY A 101 2.11 -34.01 0.41
N VAL A 102 1.55 -32.89 -0.10
CA VAL A 102 0.15 -32.82 -0.55
C VAL A 102 0.05 -32.13 -1.91
N SER A 103 -0.82 -32.61 -2.77
CA SER A 103 -1.06 -31.99 -4.07
C SER A 103 -1.94 -30.75 -3.93
N ARG A 104 -1.60 -29.68 -4.65
CA ARG A 104 -2.41 -28.47 -4.73
C ARG A 104 -3.79 -28.76 -5.31
N LYS A 105 -4.79 -28.02 -4.87
CA LYS A 105 -6.13 -28.00 -5.44
C LYS A 105 -6.41 -26.61 -5.96
N PRO A 106 -6.01 -26.28 -7.21
CA PRO A 106 -6.24 -24.98 -7.77
C PRO A 106 -7.73 -24.63 -7.78
N ARG A 107 -8.08 -23.43 -7.34
CA ARG A 107 -9.46 -22.93 -7.34
C ARG A 107 -9.46 -21.46 -7.77
N VAL A 108 -10.39 -21.12 -8.64
CA VAL A 108 -10.68 -19.71 -8.98
C VAL A 108 -11.00 -18.95 -7.69
N GLY A 109 -10.31 -17.83 -7.46
CA GLY A 109 -10.48 -17.03 -6.24
C GLY A 109 -9.96 -17.68 -4.95
N GLY A 110 -9.20 -18.77 -5.02
CA GLY A 110 -8.75 -19.53 -3.84
C GLY A 110 -8.00 -18.73 -2.79
N ALA A 111 -7.24 -17.72 -3.20
CA ALA A 111 -6.55 -16.81 -2.28
C ALA A 111 -7.51 -15.93 -1.45
N HIS A 112 -8.73 -15.74 -1.91
CA HIS A 112 -9.78 -14.95 -1.24
C HIS A 112 -10.85 -15.81 -0.57
N ALA A 113 -10.86 -17.14 -0.84
CA ALA A 113 -11.86 -18.07 -0.29
C ALA A 113 -11.66 -18.38 1.21
N LEU A 114 -10.47 -18.14 1.75
CA LEU A 114 -10.18 -18.17 3.19
C LEU A 114 -10.45 -16.78 3.79
N VAL A 115 -11.65 -16.22 3.56
CA VAL A 115 -12.06 -15.03 4.28
C VAL A 115 -12.24 -15.43 5.74
N ASN A 116 -11.21 -15.18 6.57
CA ASN A 116 -11.39 -15.14 8.01
C ASN A 116 -12.34 -13.96 8.29
N TYR A 117 -13.63 -14.27 8.47
CA TYR A 117 -14.69 -13.28 8.68
C TYR A 117 -14.33 -12.33 9.84
N LYS A 118 -13.70 -12.87 10.88
CA LYS A 118 -13.21 -12.10 12.02
C LYS A 118 -12.15 -11.09 11.58
N ALA A 119 -11.16 -11.49 10.79
CA ALA A 119 -10.13 -10.59 10.27
C ALA A 119 -10.71 -9.51 9.33
N TYR A 120 -11.78 -9.84 8.62
CA TYR A 120 -12.51 -8.86 7.82
C TYR A 120 -13.20 -7.81 8.70
N GLU A 121 -13.94 -8.23 9.74
CA GLU A 121 -14.60 -7.34 10.70
C GLU A 121 -13.58 -6.45 11.43
N GLU A 122 -12.45 -7.01 11.87
CA GLU A 122 -11.37 -6.26 12.51
C GLU A 122 -10.82 -5.15 11.59
N ARG A 123 -10.68 -5.40 10.29
CA ARG A 123 -10.26 -4.38 9.31
C ARG A 123 -11.31 -3.29 9.11
N ILE A 124 -12.58 -3.65 9.06
CA ILE A 124 -13.68 -2.68 8.97
C ILE A 124 -13.72 -1.81 10.22
N ASP A 125 -13.62 -2.40 11.41
CA ASP A 125 -13.57 -1.68 12.69
C ASP A 125 -12.37 -0.73 12.76
N ALA A 126 -11.19 -1.20 12.37
CA ALA A 126 -9.99 -0.39 12.34
C ALA A 126 -10.10 0.77 11.34
N THR A 127 -10.73 0.52 10.18
CA THR A 127 -10.96 1.56 9.16
C THR A 127 -11.92 2.63 9.68
N ASN A 128 -13.04 2.23 10.29
CA ASN A 128 -13.99 3.16 10.91
C ASN A 128 -13.32 3.95 12.04
N PHE A 129 -12.47 3.28 12.85
CA PHE A 129 -11.69 3.96 13.88
C PHE A 129 -10.75 5.01 13.27
N ALA A 130 -9.99 4.68 12.23
CA ALA A 130 -9.06 5.61 11.58
C ALA A 130 -9.80 6.83 10.99
N LEU A 131 -10.95 6.63 10.35
CA LEU A 131 -11.77 7.71 9.79
C LEU A 131 -12.34 8.63 10.87
N THR A 132 -12.79 8.06 12.00
CA THR A 132 -13.37 8.85 13.11
C THR A 132 -12.32 9.57 13.97
N HIS A 133 -11.05 9.18 13.87
CA HIS A 133 -9.92 9.76 14.60
C HIS A 133 -8.93 10.46 13.66
N ASP A 134 -9.39 10.91 12.49
CA ASP A 134 -8.58 11.67 11.55
C ASP A 134 -8.55 13.15 11.91
N ASP A 135 -7.42 13.79 11.69
CA ASP A 135 -7.16 15.25 11.83
C ASP A 135 -7.74 15.87 13.14
N GLY A 136 -7.71 15.11 14.24
CA GLY A 136 -8.17 15.61 15.54
C GLY A 136 -9.69 15.74 15.69
N MET A 137 -10.47 15.06 14.86
CA MET A 137 -11.95 15.05 14.99
C MET A 137 -12.40 14.39 16.29
N ASN A 138 -11.65 13.40 16.79
CA ASN A 138 -11.90 12.73 18.05
C ASN A 138 -10.57 12.49 18.78
N TYR A 139 -10.51 12.90 20.03
CA TYR A 139 -9.31 12.77 20.89
C TYR A 139 -9.40 11.61 21.89
N ASN A 140 -10.40 10.75 21.79
CA ASN A 140 -10.49 9.57 22.64
C ASN A 140 -9.66 8.42 22.05
N TYR A 141 -8.38 8.39 22.38
CA TYR A 141 -7.43 7.39 21.89
C TYR A 141 -7.31 6.13 22.74
N ALA A 142 -8.23 5.90 23.68
CA ALA A 142 -8.15 4.74 24.56
C ALA A 142 -8.03 3.40 23.80
N ASN A 143 -8.81 3.27 22.73
CA ASN A 143 -8.86 2.06 21.89
C ASN A 143 -7.89 2.11 20.68
N ALA A 144 -7.06 3.15 20.56
CA ALA A 144 -6.04 3.18 19.52
C ALA A 144 -4.95 2.14 19.81
N ASP A 145 -4.49 1.45 18.78
CA ASP A 145 -3.27 0.64 18.82
C ASP A 145 -2.05 1.54 18.57
N LEU A 146 -2.25 2.58 17.75
CA LEU A 146 -1.23 3.51 17.29
C LEU A 146 -1.80 4.91 17.13
N ILE A 147 -0.99 5.93 17.44
CA ILE A 147 -1.31 7.34 17.17
C ILE A 147 -0.14 7.97 16.40
N LEU A 148 -0.39 8.35 15.14
CA LEU A 148 0.59 9.05 14.32
C LEU A 148 0.57 10.54 14.63
N VAL A 149 1.74 11.08 14.98
CA VAL A 149 1.92 12.49 15.34
C VAL A 149 2.82 13.18 14.31
N GLY A 150 2.45 14.36 13.85
CA GLY A 150 3.28 15.12 12.91
C GLY A 150 2.58 16.35 12.36
N VAL A 151 3.33 17.17 11.65
CA VAL A 151 2.80 18.37 11.00
C VAL A 151 1.70 18.04 9.98
N SER A 152 0.84 18.99 9.70
CA SER A 152 -0.19 18.81 8.66
C SER A 152 0.47 18.48 7.31
N ARG A 153 -0.06 17.45 6.61
CA ARG A 153 0.43 16.91 5.32
C ARG A 153 1.73 16.09 5.39
N SER A 154 2.09 15.59 6.54
CA SER A 154 3.20 14.63 6.68
C SER A 154 2.84 13.16 6.37
N GLY A 155 1.70 12.88 5.76
CA GLY A 155 1.31 11.51 5.36
C GLY A 155 0.57 10.70 6.44
N LYS A 156 0.15 11.30 7.56
CA LYS A 156 -0.52 10.58 8.67
C LYS A 156 -1.79 9.86 8.24
N THR A 157 -2.76 10.58 7.68
CA THR A 157 -4.05 10.01 7.23
C THR A 157 -3.90 8.80 6.31
N PRO A 158 -3.13 8.88 5.20
CA PRO A 158 -2.98 7.72 4.31
C PRO A 158 -2.28 6.55 5.00
N SER A 159 -1.32 6.79 5.89
CA SER A 159 -0.67 5.71 6.65
C SER A 159 -1.61 5.05 7.65
N CYS A 160 -2.45 5.83 8.36
CA CYS A 160 -3.48 5.27 9.25
C CYS A 160 -4.47 4.39 8.49
N LEU A 161 -4.98 4.87 7.35
CA LEU A 161 -5.92 4.12 6.52
C LEU A 161 -5.29 2.85 5.93
N TYR A 162 -4.05 2.94 5.47
CA TYR A 162 -3.34 1.78 4.96
C TYR A 162 -3.17 0.69 6.03
N MET A 163 -2.71 1.07 7.24
CA MET A 163 -2.55 0.13 8.34
C MET A 163 -3.88 -0.46 8.81
N ALA A 164 -4.95 0.31 8.79
CA ALA A 164 -6.28 -0.19 9.12
C ALA A 164 -6.79 -1.22 8.11
N LEU A 165 -6.70 -0.91 6.81
CA LEU A 165 -7.20 -1.76 5.72
C LEU A 165 -6.37 -3.05 5.55
N HIS A 166 -5.05 -2.95 5.68
CA HIS A 166 -4.16 -4.08 5.41
C HIS A 166 -3.83 -4.91 6.65
N TYR A 167 -3.80 -4.28 7.83
CA TYR A 167 -3.31 -4.91 9.06
C TYR A 167 -4.34 -4.92 10.21
N GLY A 168 -5.53 -4.31 10.03
CA GLY A 168 -6.55 -4.22 11.07
C GLY A 168 -6.13 -3.36 12.27
N VAL A 169 -5.15 -2.49 12.11
CA VAL A 169 -4.60 -1.64 13.17
C VAL A 169 -5.47 -0.40 13.37
N LYS A 170 -5.96 -0.18 14.58
CA LYS A 170 -6.70 1.03 14.98
C LYS A 170 -5.74 2.21 15.13
N ALA A 171 -5.38 2.80 14.00
CA ALA A 171 -4.45 3.92 13.93
C ALA A 171 -5.20 5.26 13.95
N ALA A 172 -4.84 6.13 14.87
CA ALA A 172 -5.33 7.50 14.94
C ALA A 172 -4.26 8.48 14.43
N ASN A 173 -4.70 9.67 14.04
CA ASN A 173 -3.83 10.73 13.56
C ASN A 173 -4.00 11.99 14.43
N TYR A 174 -2.89 12.54 14.88
CA TYR A 174 -2.83 13.79 15.61
C TYR A 174 -1.99 14.82 14.84
N PRO A 175 -2.61 15.83 14.22
CA PRO A 175 -1.88 16.92 13.60
C PRO A 175 -1.35 17.87 14.68
N LEU A 176 -0.05 18.12 14.69
CA LEU A 176 0.55 19.14 15.55
C LEU A 176 0.07 20.52 15.14
N THR A 177 -0.48 21.26 16.09
CA THR A 177 -0.87 22.67 15.92
C THR A 177 0.30 23.61 16.20
N ASP A 178 0.17 24.90 15.84
CA ASP A 178 1.17 25.91 16.20
C ASP A 178 1.36 25.99 17.73
N GLU A 179 0.28 25.88 18.51
CA GLU A 179 0.32 25.86 19.98
C GLU A 179 1.10 24.66 20.52
N ASP A 180 0.89 23.46 19.93
CA ASP A 180 1.64 22.25 20.30
C ASP A 180 3.13 22.41 20.00
N LEU A 181 3.47 23.06 18.87
CA LEU A 181 4.83 23.29 18.44
C LEU A 181 5.55 24.44 19.19
N GLU A 182 4.80 25.32 19.84
CA GLU A 182 5.32 26.39 20.71
C GLU A 182 5.50 25.92 22.16
N GLY A 183 4.82 24.83 22.54
CA GLY A 183 4.92 24.24 23.86
C GLY A 183 6.21 23.47 24.10
N GLU A 184 6.55 23.27 25.38
CA GLU A 184 7.65 22.39 25.78
C GLU A 184 7.16 20.95 25.91
N GLY A 185 7.56 20.08 24.99
CA GLY A 185 7.35 18.63 25.03
C GLY A 185 6.00 18.16 24.49
N LEU A 186 5.56 16.99 24.96
CA LEU A 186 4.39 16.32 24.42
C LEU A 186 3.08 17.05 24.75
N PRO A 187 2.19 17.28 23.76
CA PRO A 187 0.86 17.85 24.00
C PRO A 187 0.11 17.13 25.12
N LYS A 188 -0.55 17.87 26.01
CA LYS A 188 -1.21 17.31 27.21
C LYS A 188 -2.16 16.15 26.88
N ARG A 189 -2.87 16.24 25.75
CA ARG A 189 -3.83 15.22 25.29
C ARG A 189 -3.17 13.89 24.91
N LEU A 190 -1.90 13.90 24.51
CA LEU A 190 -1.14 12.74 24.09
C LEU A 190 -0.37 12.05 25.23
N ARG A 191 -0.17 12.74 26.36
CA ARG A 191 0.63 12.22 27.50
C ARG A 191 0.17 10.86 28.01
N PRO A 192 -1.16 10.57 28.16
CA PRO A 192 -1.62 9.26 28.60
C PRO A 192 -1.31 8.12 27.63
N TYR A 193 -1.03 8.43 26.36
CA TYR A 193 -0.87 7.45 25.27
C TYR A 193 0.56 7.39 24.74
N ARG A 194 1.54 7.86 25.51
CA ARG A 194 2.94 7.97 25.07
C ARG A 194 3.51 6.70 24.43
N ASN A 195 3.15 5.54 24.95
CA ASN A 195 3.59 4.24 24.45
C ASN A 195 2.97 3.82 23.11
N LYS A 196 1.95 4.53 22.65
CA LYS A 196 1.26 4.28 21.38
C LYS A 196 1.63 5.31 20.30
N LEU A 197 2.50 6.26 20.60
CA LEU A 197 2.82 7.36 19.70
C LEU A 197 3.95 6.99 18.73
N PHE A 198 3.82 7.48 17.50
CA PHE A 198 4.87 7.44 16.50
C PHE A 198 4.89 8.72 15.69
N GLY A 199 6.06 9.30 15.49
CA GLY A 199 6.24 10.56 14.75
C GLY A 199 6.35 10.36 13.25
N LEU A 200 5.72 11.23 12.46
CA LEU A 200 5.98 11.36 11.03
C LEU A 200 6.55 12.74 10.74
N THR A 201 7.67 12.77 10.03
CA THR A 201 8.28 14.00 9.50
C THR A 201 8.37 13.96 7.98
N ILE A 202 8.66 15.09 7.36
CA ILE A 202 8.77 15.24 5.91
C ILE A 202 9.76 16.36 5.60
N ASP A 203 10.45 16.27 4.46
CA ASP A 203 11.30 17.38 3.99
C ASP A 203 10.47 18.67 3.81
N PRO A 204 10.95 19.82 4.31
CA PRO A 204 10.21 21.09 4.23
C PRO A 204 9.89 21.55 2.81
N ILE A 205 10.76 21.29 1.83
CA ILE A 205 10.53 21.67 0.43
C ILE A 205 9.41 20.80 -0.15
N ARG A 206 9.46 19.48 0.14
CA ARG A 206 8.38 18.57 -0.27
C ARG A 206 7.05 18.94 0.39
N LEU A 207 7.07 19.30 1.67
CA LEU A 207 5.89 19.75 2.40
C LEU A 207 5.28 21.01 1.76
N GLN A 208 6.12 22.00 1.42
CA GLN A 208 5.69 23.20 0.72
C GLN A 208 4.98 22.86 -0.59
N GLN A 209 5.58 22.01 -1.44
CA GLN A 209 4.98 21.61 -2.70
C GLN A 209 3.58 21.03 -2.51
N ILE A 210 3.41 20.12 -1.54
CA ILE A 210 2.12 19.49 -1.24
C ILE A 210 1.09 20.53 -0.75
N ARG A 211 1.51 21.44 0.13
CA ARG A 211 0.63 22.48 0.70
C ARG A 211 0.24 23.53 -0.35
N GLN A 212 1.15 23.86 -1.26
CA GLN A 212 0.91 24.83 -2.35
C GLN A 212 -0.17 24.33 -3.32
N VAL A 213 -0.18 23.04 -3.66
CA VAL A 213 -1.24 22.44 -4.49
C VAL A 213 -2.61 22.56 -3.82
N ARG A 214 -2.69 22.43 -2.47
CA ARG A 214 -3.97 22.42 -1.76
C ARG A 214 -4.49 23.80 -1.39
N LYS A 215 -3.61 24.72 -1.01
CA LYS A 215 -3.95 26.08 -0.60
C LYS A 215 -2.87 27.03 -1.08
N PRO A 216 -2.91 27.42 -2.37
CA PRO A 216 -1.93 28.33 -2.96
C PRO A 216 -1.83 29.65 -2.20
N ASP A 217 -0.67 30.27 -2.23
CA ASP A 217 -0.38 31.61 -1.73
C ASP A 217 -0.79 31.89 -0.27
N SER A 218 -0.88 30.83 0.54
CA SER A 218 -1.18 30.96 1.96
C SER A 218 0.09 30.97 2.81
N LYS A 219 0.06 31.66 3.97
CA LYS A 219 1.13 31.57 4.98
C LYS A 219 1.47 30.13 5.34
N TYR A 220 0.46 29.26 5.39
CA TYR A 220 0.57 27.83 5.63
C TYR A 220 1.48 27.08 4.62
N ALA A 221 1.53 27.57 3.37
CA ALA A 221 2.30 26.94 2.29
C ALA A 221 3.62 27.66 2.01
N THR A 222 4.06 28.61 2.85
CA THR A 222 5.38 29.23 2.70
C THR A 222 6.48 28.29 3.16
N ILE A 223 7.66 28.39 2.54
CA ILE A 223 8.80 27.56 2.89
C ILE A 223 9.31 27.81 4.31
N GLU A 224 9.23 29.06 4.76
CA GLU A 224 9.62 29.46 6.10
C GLU A 224 8.74 28.80 7.16
N GLN A 225 7.42 28.80 6.94
CA GLN A 225 6.48 28.12 7.83
C GLN A 225 6.71 26.61 7.84
N CYS A 226 6.89 26.00 6.68
CA CYS A 226 7.18 24.56 6.58
C CYS A 226 8.47 24.18 7.31
N LYS A 227 9.56 24.95 7.12
CA LYS A 227 10.83 24.75 7.83
C LYS A 227 10.66 24.87 9.35
N LYS A 228 9.97 25.92 9.81
CA LYS A 228 9.71 26.17 11.23
C LYS A 228 8.95 25.03 11.88
N GLU A 229 7.85 24.58 11.26
CA GLU A 229 7.01 23.51 11.81
C GLU A 229 7.75 22.16 11.85
N VAL A 230 8.41 21.77 10.76
CA VAL A 230 9.16 20.51 10.69
C VAL A 230 10.28 20.51 11.72
N GLN A 231 11.09 21.55 11.80
CA GLN A 231 12.19 21.66 12.75
C GLN A 231 11.71 21.55 14.20
N ARG A 232 10.59 22.21 14.54
CA ARG A 232 10.02 22.14 15.89
C ARG A 232 9.47 20.76 16.21
N ALA A 233 8.76 20.11 15.26
CA ALA A 233 8.26 18.76 15.43
C ALA A 233 9.40 17.76 15.66
N GLU A 234 10.45 17.81 14.85
CA GLU A 234 11.61 16.93 15.01
C GLU A 234 12.37 17.18 16.32
N SER A 235 12.51 18.44 16.72
CA SER A 235 13.11 18.81 18.01
C SER A 235 12.29 18.25 19.17
N MET A 236 10.97 18.36 19.11
CA MET A 236 10.06 17.75 20.09
C MET A 236 10.26 16.22 20.13
N PHE A 237 10.23 15.55 18.97
CA PHE A 237 10.38 14.10 18.91
C PHE A 237 11.71 13.63 19.54
N LYS A 238 12.82 14.32 19.22
CA LYS A 238 14.13 14.04 19.81
C LYS A 238 14.14 14.26 21.31
N HIS A 239 13.60 15.41 21.76
CA HIS A 239 13.57 15.77 23.17
C HIS A 239 12.83 14.76 24.05
N ILE A 240 11.68 14.27 23.56
CA ILE A 240 10.87 13.29 24.30
C ILE A 240 11.26 11.83 24.01
N GLY A 241 12.22 11.58 23.12
CA GLY A 241 12.61 10.21 22.73
C GLY A 241 11.50 9.48 21.96
N LEU A 242 10.68 10.20 21.16
CA LEU A 242 9.65 9.59 20.35
C LEU A 242 10.26 9.01 19.05
N PRO A 243 10.02 7.73 18.72
CA PRO A 243 10.43 7.20 17.43
C PRO A 243 9.69 7.89 16.29
N TYR A 244 10.40 8.19 15.22
CA TYR A 244 9.79 8.83 14.05
C TYR A 244 10.48 8.44 12.73
N VAL A 245 9.77 8.61 11.62
CA VAL A 245 10.25 8.31 10.26
C VAL A 245 9.94 9.47 9.31
N SER A 246 10.81 9.68 8.32
CA SER A 246 10.56 10.62 7.23
C SER A 246 9.73 9.96 6.13
N THR A 247 8.73 10.69 5.64
CA THR A 247 7.84 10.25 4.57
C THR A 247 8.24 10.82 3.19
N THR A 248 9.37 11.50 3.10
CA THR A 248 9.77 12.25 1.90
C THR A 248 9.91 11.38 0.66
N ASN A 249 10.66 10.28 0.78
CA ASN A 249 10.99 9.36 -0.31
C ASN A 249 10.64 7.91 0.05
N THR A 250 9.69 7.72 0.94
CA THR A 250 9.32 6.42 1.49
C THR A 250 7.86 6.13 1.13
N SER A 251 7.58 4.95 0.61
CA SER A 251 6.21 4.54 0.29
C SER A 251 5.38 4.32 1.55
N ILE A 252 4.05 4.33 1.40
CA ILE A 252 3.12 4.11 2.54
C ILE A 252 3.32 2.71 3.12
N GLU A 253 3.58 1.73 2.28
CA GLU A 253 3.86 0.34 2.62
C GLU A 253 5.11 0.24 3.51
N GLU A 254 6.18 0.89 3.09
CA GLU A 254 7.45 0.89 3.82
C GLU A 254 7.35 1.65 5.15
N ILE A 255 6.67 2.81 5.16
CA ILE A 255 6.39 3.56 6.38
C ILE A 255 5.63 2.68 7.37
N SER A 256 4.54 2.06 6.92
CA SER A 256 3.69 1.21 7.75
C SER A 256 4.45 0.00 8.30
N SER A 257 5.24 -0.66 7.46
CA SER A 257 6.08 -1.79 7.88
C SER A 257 7.10 -1.40 8.96
N LYS A 258 7.77 -0.26 8.79
CA LYS A 258 8.73 0.28 9.80
C LYS A 258 8.03 0.59 11.12
N ILE A 259 6.87 1.23 11.08
CA ILE A 259 6.08 1.58 12.27
C ILE A 259 5.68 0.33 13.04
N LEU A 260 5.05 -0.64 12.35
CA LEU A 260 4.57 -1.88 12.95
C LEU A 260 5.71 -2.69 13.59
N SER A 261 6.85 -2.78 12.89
CA SER A 261 8.04 -3.46 13.39
C SER A 261 8.60 -2.80 14.65
N GLN A 262 8.72 -1.46 14.67
CA GLN A 262 9.31 -0.73 15.80
C GLN A 262 8.42 -0.73 17.05
N LEU A 263 7.11 -0.78 16.87
CA LEU A 263 6.15 -0.84 17.99
C LEU A 263 5.79 -2.27 18.38
N ASN A 264 6.38 -3.29 17.74
CA ASN A 264 6.06 -4.70 17.95
C ASN A 264 4.55 -5.00 17.80
N ILE A 265 3.86 -4.27 16.94
CA ILE A 265 2.46 -4.54 16.61
C ILE A 265 2.44 -5.76 15.70
N GLN A 266 2.05 -6.91 16.26
CA GLN A 266 1.95 -8.15 15.50
C GLN A 266 0.75 -8.10 14.56
N ASN A 267 0.98 -8.52 13.32
CA ASN A 267 -0.07 -8.68 12.34
C ASN A 267 -0.94 -9.89 12.72
N GLN A 268 -2.19 -9.66 13.10
CA GLN A 268 -3.12 -10.74 13.49
C GLN A 268 -3.86 -11.36 12.28
N LEU A 269 -3.51 -10.96 11.05
CA LEU A 269 -4.32 -11.24 9.86
C LEU A 269 -3.79 -12.38 8.96
N TYR A 270 -2.73 -13.06 9.37
CA TYR A 270 -2.21 -14.27 8.70
C TYR A 270 -2.09 -15.43 9.67
#